data_203a39a11cca75552d7327d1a4024d75
#
_entry.id   203a39a11cca75552d7327d1a4024d75
#
_cell.length_a   1.000
_cell.length_b   1.000
_cell.length_c   1.000
_cell.angle_alpha   90.00
_cell.angle_beta   90.00
_cell.angle_gamma   90.00
#
_symmetry.space_group_name_H-M   'P 1'
#
loop_
_entity.id
_entity.type
_entity.pdbx_description
1 polymer ?
#
loop_
_entity_poly.entity_id
_entity_poly.type
_entity_poly.pdbx_seq_one_letter_code
_entity_poly.pdbx_strand_id
1 'polypeptide(L)'
;MTEQTPRLELEGITKTYPGVIANNNVSMKIMPGEIHALLGENGAGKSTLVKFIYGVQKADSGILKWEGQEMVVANPNVARKLGIGMVFQHFSLFDAMTVEENIAIGISPELAAGDLSQRIHDVSQQYGLPLDPTRYVHTLSVGERQRIEVVRCLLQDPKLLIMDEPTSVLTPQEVDELFKTLRRLSDEGVSILYISHKLQEIKDLCHFATIMRMGEVVDNCIPSEESPRSMAEMMMGANLVSPEKTDKADRGAPHLVVRDLSLASSHQHGVDLKKINLEVRTGEILGIAGIAGNGQKELMEVLSGEMLVKDQNAVVIGNVPVGKSGPGIRRDAGLGFVPEERLGHGAVPEMSLWENAFLSASKTMNLMSKGFININGSVEYAQNVVSEFSVKTPSVEHAANSLSGGNLQKFIFGREILQSPGVIVALQPTWGVDAGSAAFIRQSLLDLAAKGAAVLVISQDLEELFEVSDRMSVICEGELSAPRQAEECTVEEIGLLMAGLSHDIKEGETAHA
;
A
#
# COMPACT_ATOMS: atom_id res chain seq x y z
N MET A 1 36.66 -22.72 11.19
CA MET A 1 35.26 -22.60 10.66
C MET A 1 35.45 -22.35 9.17
N THR A 2 35.00 -23.23 8.29
CA THR A 2 35.00 -22.96 6.86
C THR A 2 33.99 -21.84 6.63
N GLU A 3 34.45 -20.71 6.10
CA GLU A 3 33.52 -19.62 5.69
C GLU A 3 32.53 -20.21 4.69
N GLN A 4 31.25 -20.16 5.03
CA GLN A 4 30.20 -20.66 4.16
C GLN A 4 30.09 -19.71 2.95
N THR A 5 30.11 -20.26 1.72
CA THR A 5 30.03 -19.47 0.50
C THR A 5 28.65 -18.81 0.38
N PRO A 6 28.55 -17.50 0.16
CA PRO A 6 27.27 -16.84 -0.06
C PRO A 6 26.50 -17.42 -1.24
N ARG A 7 25.17 -17.48 -1.14
CA ARG A 7 24.28 -17.81 -2.25
C ARG A 7 24.37 -16.77 -3.35
N LEU A 8 24.24 -15.51 -2.95
CA LEU A 8 24.36 -14.32 -3.80
C LEU A 8 25.33 -13.34 -3.16
N GLU A 9 26.25 -12.79 -3.94
CA GLU A 9 27.12 -11.70 -3.53
C GLU A 9 27.12 -10.63 -4.63
N LEU A 10 26.88 -9.40 -4.24
CA LEU A 10 26.98 -8.21 -5.10
C LEU A 10 28.16 -7.38 -4.64
N GLU A 11 29.02 -6.97 -5.57
CA GLU A 11 30.19 -6.13 -5.30
C GLU A 11 30.17 -4.89 -6.20
N GLY A 12 30.01 -3.72 -5.60
CA GLY A 12 30.14 -2.43 -6.26
C GLY A 12 29.13 -2.15 -7.37
N ILE A 13 27.91 -2.67 -7.25
CA ILE A 13 26.86 -2.51 -8.29
C ILE A 13 26.48 -1.04 -8.45
N THR A 14 26.67 -0.53 -9.67
CA THR A 14 26.30 0.86 -10.01
C THR A 14 25.38 0.88 -11.21
N LYS A 15 24.32 1.68 -11.11
CA LYS A 15 23.36 1.93 -12.18
C LYS A 15 22.95 3.39 -12.24
N THR A 16 23.14 4.00 -13.40
CA THR A 16 22.81 5.40 -13.67
C THR A 16 21.71 5.52 -14.72
N TYR A 17 20.87 6.54 -14.57
CA TYR A 17 19.90 7.00 -15.55
C TYR A 17 20.11 8.49 -15.78
N PRO A 18 19.58 9.08 -16.87
CA PRO A 18 19.68 10.52 -17.08
C PRO A 18 19.20 11.32 -15.85
N GLY A 19 20.13 12.01 -15.18
CA GLY A 19 19.85 12.83 -14.02
C GLY A 19 19.73 12.10 -12.67
N VAL A 20 19.86 10.75 -12.62
CA VAL A 20 19.72 9.99 -11.36
C VAL A 20 20.72 8.83 -11.31
N ILE A 21 21.42 8.69 -10.19
CA ILE A 21 22.20 7.48 -9.85
C ILE A 21 21.27 6.59 -9.00
N ALA A 22 20.75 5.54 -9.61
CA ALA A 22 19.78 4.66 -8.93
C ALA A 22 20.45 3.65 -7.98
N ASN A 23 21.64 3.16 -8.33
CA ASN A 23 22.51 2.41 -7.43
C ASN A 23 23.92 2.95 -7.58
N ASN A 24 24.61 3.15 -6.46
CA ASN A 24 25.96 3.69 -6.38
C ASN A 24 26.82 2.79 -5.50
N ASN A 25 27.68 1.99 -6.11
CA ASN A 25 28.62 1.10 -5.43
C ASN A 25 27.98 0.17 -4.39
N VAL A 26 26.79 -0.39 -4.72
CA VAL A 26 26.03 -1.26 -3.82
C VAL A 26 26.71 -2.62 -3.67
N SER A 27 26.98 -3.02 -2.44
CA SER A 27 27.52 -4.33 -2.10
C SER A 27 26.67 -4.99 -1.02
N MET A 28 26.31 -6.27 -1.21
CA MET A 28 25.55 -7.07 -0.25
C MET A 28 25.79 -8.57 -0.45
N LYS A 29 25.47 -9.37 0.58
CA LYS A 29 25.60 -10.84 0.53
C LYS A 29 24.33 -11.46 1.10
N ILE A 30 23.93 -12.59 0.54
CA ILE A 30 22.85 -13.44 1.06
C ILE A 30 23.40 -14.86 1.24
N MET A 31 23.22 -15.40 2.43
CA MET A 31 23.71 -16.76 2.73
C MET A 31 22.67 -17.82 2.34
N PRO A 32 23.09 -19.10 2.13
CA PRO A 32 22.12 -20.20 1.95
C PRO A 32 21.18 -20.32 3.14
N GLY A 33 19.86 -20.42 2.88
CA GLY A 33 18.85 -20.51 3.93
C GLY A 33 18.60 -19.20 4.69
N GLU A 34 19.16 -18.08 4.26
CA GLU A 34 18.95 -16.78 4.90
C GLU A 34 17.69 -16.08 4.35
N ILE A 35 16.87 -15.56 5.24
CA ILE A 35 15.83 -14.58 4.91
C ILE A 35 16.44 -13.19 5.12
N HIS A 36 16.79 -12.54 4.01
CA HIS A 36 17.48 -11.26 3.97
C HIS A 36 16.54 -10.13 3.58
N ALA A 37 16.37 -9.13 4.43
CA ALA A 37 15.57 -7.95 4.11
C ALA A 37 16.37 -6.94 3.28
N LEU A 38 15.74 -6.36 2.25
CA LEU A 38 16.25 -5.20 1.54
C LEU A 38 15.35 -4.01 1.86
N LEU A 39 15.83 -3.14 2.74
CA LEU A 39 15.11 -1.98 3.27
C LEU A 39 15.52 -0.68 2.57
N GLY A 40 14.66 0.31 2.63
CA GLY A 40 14.91 1.65 2.12
C GLY A 40 13.64 2.34 1.67
N GLU A 41 13.64 3.65 1.60
CA GLU A 41 12.51 4.44 1.10
C GLU A 41 12.23 4.20 -0.40
N ASN A 42 11.08 4.69 -0.87
CA ASN A 42 10.77 4.71 -2.31
C ASN A 42 11.81 5.59 -3.03
N GLY A 43 12.40 5.03 -4.10
CA GLY A 43 13.51 5.69 -4.79
C GLY A 43 14.90 5.40 -4.21
N ALA A 44 15.03 4.59 -3.16
CA ALA A 44 16.32 4.19 -2.60
C ALA A 44 17.16 3.27 -3.51
N GLY A 45 16.60 2.80 -4.63
CA GLY A 45 17.30 1.94 -5.59
C GLY A 45 16.98 0.45 -5.50
N LYS A 46 16.14 0.01 -4.54
CA LYS A 46 15.78 -1.41 -4.31
C LYS A 46 15.30 -2.13 -5.57
N SER A 47 14.25 -1.61 -6.22
CA SER A 47 13.68 -2.22 -7.42
C SER A 47 14.66 -2.25 -8.61
N THR A 48 15.59 -1.29 -8.69
CA THR A 48 16.67 -1.29 -9.68
C THR A 48 17.65 -2.44 -9.41
N LEU A 49 18.04 -2.62 -8.14
CA LEU A 49 18.93 -3.70 -7.73
C LEU A 49 18.30 -5.07 -7.97
N VAL A 50 17.02 -5.24 -7.62
CA VAL A 50 16.26 -6.48 -7.85
C VAL A 50 16.13 -6.81 -9.33
N LYS A 51 15.81 -5.81 -10.17
CA LYS A 51 15.76 -5.97 -11.64
C LYS A 51 17.11 -6.39 -12.21
N PHE A 52 18.22 -5.93 -11.62
CA PHE A 52 19.56 -6.39 -11.98
C PHE A 52 19.78 -7.85 -11.57
N ILE A 53 19.46 -8.24 -10.33
CA ILE A 53 19.63 -9.63 -9.85
C ILE A 53 18.82 -10.61 -10.70
N TYR A 54 17.58 -10.23 -11.06
CA TYR A 54 16.68 -11.07 -11.86
C TYR A 54 16.96 -10.99 -13.38
N GLY A 55 17.92 -10.16 -13.82
CA GLY A 55 18.33 -10.06 -15.22
C GLY A 55 17.37 -9.27 -16.13
N VAL A 56 16.44 -8.51 -15.56
CA VAL A 56 15.59 -7.57 -16.34
C VAL A 56 16.41 -6.37 -16.81
N GLN A 57 17.47 -6.03 -16.08
CA GLN A 57 18.28 -4.86 -16.32
C GLN A 57 19.76 -5.17 -16.10
N LYS A 58 20.66 -4.43 -16.77
CA LYS A 58 22.11 -4.54 -16.61
C LYS A 58 22.62 -3.40 -15.72
N ALA A 59 23.57 -3.71 -14.83
CA ALA A 59 24.37 -2.70 -14.15
C ALA A 59 25.35 -2.04 -15.14
N ASP A 60 25.78 -0.82 -14.81
CA ASP A 60 26.82 -0.11 -15.58
C ASP A 60 28.21 -0.54 -15.12
N SER A 61 28.36 -0.94 -13.83
CA SER A 61 29.58 -1.53 -13.26
C SER A 61 29.25 -2.40 -12.04
N GLY A 62 30.23 -3.16 -11.57
CA GLY A 62 30.11 -4.09 -10.45
C GLY A 62 30.03 -5.54 -10.89
N ILE A 63 30.06 -6.45 -9.91
CA ILE A 63 30.14 -7.90 -10.12
C ILE A 63 29.02 -8.57 -9.34
N LEU A 64 28.36 -9.55 -9.96
CA LEU A 64 27.47 -10.49 -9.29
C LEU A 64 28.17 -11.85 -9.21
N LYS A 65 28.24 -12.42 -8.01
CA LYS A 65 28.70 -13.79 -7.79
C LYS A 65 27.53 -14.65 -7.32
N TRP A 66 27.38 -15.79 -7.93
CA TRP A 66 26.42 -16.84 -7.58
C TRP A 66 27.16 -18.07 -7.08
N GLU A 67 26.89 -18.45 -5.83
CA GLU A 67 27.61 -19.57 -5.17
C GLU A 67 29.14 -19.42 -5.29
N GLY A 68 29.65 -18.19 -5.13
CA GLY A 68 31.06 -17.84 -5.20
C GLY A 68 31.67 -17.69 -6.60
N GLN A 69 30.89 -17.92 -7.67
CA GLN A 69 31.34 -17.77 -9.05
C GLN A 69 30.79 -16.49 -9.68
N GLU A 70 31.63 -15.73 -10.33
CA GLU A 70 31.22 -14.56 -11.09
C GLU A 70 30.27 -14.96 -12.24
N MET A 71 29.11 -14.32 -12.28
CA MET A 71 28.05 -14.62 -13.24
C MET A 71 27.45 -13.36 -13.86
N VAL A 72 27.04 -13.48 -15.12
CA VAL A 72 26.27 -12.44 -15.82
C VAL A 72 24.84 -12.93 -16.02
N VAL A 73 23.90 -12.37 -15.30
CA VAL A 73 22.47 -12.67 -15.44
C VAL A 73 21.92 -11.79 -16.58
N ALA A 74 22.02 -12.29 -17.80
CA ALA A 74 21.72 -11.51 -19.01
C ALA A 74 20.21 -11.26 -19.23
N ASN A 75 19.35 -12.14 -18.71
CA ASN A 75 17.90 -12.08 -18.82
C ASN A 75 17.22 -12.98 -17.77
N PRO A 76 15.89 -12.86 -17.54
CA PRO A 76 15.16 -13.67 -16.54
C PRO A 76 15.23 -15.19 -16.78
N ASN A 77 15.44 -15.66 -18.02
CA ASN A 77 15.61 -17.09 -18.29
C ASN A 77 16.92 -17.63 -17.69
N VAL A 78 17.99 -16.82 -17.70
CA VAL A 78 19.26 -17.18 -17.07
C VAL A 78 19.08 -17.21 -15.55
N ALA A 79 18.40 -16.20 -14.98
CA ALA A 79 18.08 -16.17 -13.55
C ALA A 79 17.33 -17.42 -13.10
N ARG A 80 16.28 -17.81 -13.80
CA ARG A 80 15.51 -19.04 -13.51
C ARG A 80 16.36 -20.31 -13.60
N LYS A 81 17.24 -20.41 -14.58
CA LYS A 81 18.15 -21.57 -14.70
C LYS A 81 19.18 -21.65 -13.55
N LEU A 82 19.53 -20.54 -12.93
CA LEU A 82 20.33 -20.49 -11.71
C LEU A 82 19.52 -20.82 -10.45
N GLY A 83 18.20 -20.94 -10.54
CA GLY A 83 17.30 -21.13 -9.42
C GLY A 83 16.92 -19.82 -8.72
N ILE A 84 16.91 -18.69 -9.44
CA ILE A 84 16.42 -17.41 -8.92
C ILE A 84 14.95 -17.26 -9.34
N GLY A 85 14.03 -17.35 -8.37
CA GLY A 85 12.60 -17.07 -8.53
C GLY A 85 12.26 -15.64 -8.10
N MET A 86 11.20 -15.05 -8.66
CA MET A 86 10.73 -13.72 -8.27
C MET A 86 9.20 -13.68 -8.23
N VAL A 87 8.68 -13.20 -7.11
CA VAL A 87 7.29 -12.80 -6.90
C VAL A 87 7.24 -11.29 -6.96
N PHE A 88 6.48 -10.76 -7.92
CA PHE A 88 6.39 -9.32 -8.18
C PHE A 88 5.34 -8.67 -7.28
N GLN A 89 5.48 -7.37 -7.02
CA GLN A 89 4.52 -6.55 -6.29
C GLN A 89 3.12 -6.54 -6.95
N HIS A 90 3.06 -6.52 -8.28
CA HIS A 90 1.81 -6.60 -9.03
C HIS A 90 1.68 -7.98 -9.67
N PHE A 91 0.53 -8.61 -9.51
CA PHE A 91 0.27 -9.93 -10.10
C PHE A 91 0.41 -9.90 -11.62
N SER A 92 1.17 -10.84 -12.15
CA SER A 92 1.30 -11.06 -13.60
C SER A 92 0.37 -12.20 -14.03
N LEU A 93 -0.93 -12.09 -13.69
CA LEU A 93 -1.93 -13.12 -13.91
C LEU A 93 -2.97 -12.67 -14.94
N PHE A 94 -3.46 -13.62 -15.72
CA PHE A 94 -4.55 -13.42 -16.69
C PHE A 94 -5.86 -13.86 -16.06
N ASP A 95 -6.75 -12.92 -15.78
CA ASP A 95 -8.03 -13.15 -15.10
C ASP A 95 -8.96 -14.15 -15.81
N ALA A 96 -8.91 -14.19 -17.14
CA ALA A 96 -9.72 -15.07 -17.97
C ALA A 96 -9.20 -16.51 -18.06
N MET A 97 -8.07 -16.82 -17.45
CA MET A 97 -7.43 -18.14 -17.47
C MET A 97 -7.57 -18.84 -16.12
N THR A 98 -7.43 -20.16 -16.13
CA THR A 98 -7.37 -20.97 -14.90
C THR A 98 -6.04 -20.80 -14.18
N VAL A 99 -5.96 -21.28 -12.94
CA VAL A 99 -4.71 -21.33 -12.15
C VAL A 99 -3.64 -22.12 -12.91
N GLU A 100 -3.98 -23.31 -13.42
CA GLU A 100 -3.04 -24.15 -14.17
C GLU A 100 -2.51 -23.45 -15.43
N GLU A 101 -3.39 -22.83 -16.22
CA GLU A 101 -3.01 -22.10 -17.44
C GLU A 101 -2.07 -20.92 -17.13
N ASN A 102 -2.35 -20.17 -16.06
CA ASN A 102 -1.48 -19.07 -15.62
C ASN A 102 -0.10 -19.55 -15.17
N ILE A 103 -0.04 -20.67 -14.46
CA ILE A 103 1.25 -21.27 -14.05
C ILE A 103 2.00 -21.79 -15.28
N ALA A 104 1.31 -22.48 -16.19
CA ALA A 104 1.91 -23.07 -17.40
C ALA A 104 2.63 -22.03 -18.28
N ILE A 105 2.05 -20.84 -18.44
CA ILE A 105 2.69 -19.74 -19.21
C ILE A 105 3.96 -19.23 -18.50
N GLY A 106 4.00 -19.26 -17.18
CA GLY A 106 5.10 -18.69 -16.38
C GLY A 106 6.30 -19.60 -16.17
N ILE A 107 6.21 -20.89 -16.50
CA ILE A 107 7.27 -21.90 -16.34
C ILE A 107 7.81 -22.40 -17.68
N SER A 108 8.89 -23.20 -17.67
CA SER A 108 9.44 -23.75 -18.92
C SER A 108 8.49 -24.81 -19.50
N PRO A 109 8.49 -25.02 -20.85
CA PRO A 109 7.66 -26.05 -21.48
C PRO A 109 7.92 -27.45 -20.94
N GLU A 110 9.14 -27.75 -20.53
CA GLU A 110 9.51 -29.05 -19.93
C GLU A 110 8.84 -29.23 -18.56
N LEU A 111 8.78 -28.16 -17.78
CA LEU A 111 8.09 -28.15 -16.48
C LEU A 111 6.56 -28.07 -16.64
N ALA A 112 6.05 -27.52 -17.73
CA ALA A 112 4.61 -27.52 -18.00
C ALA A 112 4.10 -28.87 -18.54
N ALA A 113 4.99 -29.75 -19.04
CA ALA A 113 4.61 -31.03 -19.61
C ALA A 113 4.16 -32.04 -18.55
N GLY A 114 3.26 -32.97 -18.93
CA GLY A 114 2.70 -34.01 -18.07
C GLY A 114 1.52 -33.50 -17.23
N ASP A 115 1.31 -34.12 -16.06
CA ASP A 115 0.20 -33.76 -15.16
C ASP A 115 0.60 -32.54 -14.29
N LEU A 116 0.45 -31.34 -14.86
CA LEU A 116 0.74 -30.09 -14.16
C LEU A 116 -0.25 -29.83 -13.03
N SER A 117 -1.53 -30.17 -13.21
CA SER A 117 -2.56 -30.04 -12.20
C SER A 117 -2.21 -30.77 -10.91
N GLN A 118 -1.79 -32.04 -11.02
CA GLN A 118 -1.37 -32.83 -9.85
C GLN A 118 -0.15 -32.22 -9.15
N ARG A 119 0.84 -31.77 -9.90
CA ARG A 119 2.04 -31.13 -9.31
C ARG A 119 1.71 -29.79 -8.63
N ILE A 120 0.83 -28.98 -9.20
CA ILE A 120 0.34 -27.76 -8.54
C ILE A 120 -0.33 -28.13 -7.22
N HIS A 121 -1.20 -29.14 -7.23
CA HIS A 121 -1.88 -29.61 -6.03
C HIS A 121 -0.85 -30.06 -4.98
N ASP A 122 0.09 -30.93 -5.35
CA ASP A 122 1.08 -31.50 -4.42
C ASP A 122 1.97 -30.41 -3.81
N VAL A 123 2.53 -29.51 -4.61
CA VAL A 123 3.37 -28.41 -4.14
C VAL A 123 2.57 -27.43 -3.27
N SER A 124 1.35 -27.10 -3.68
CA SER A 124 0.50 -26.19 -2.91
C SER A 124 0.14 -26.74 -1.54
N GLN A 125 -0.19 -28.05 -1.45
CA GLN A 125 -0.44 -28.72 -0.18
C GLN A 125 0.83 -28.85 0.67
N GLN A 126 1.95 -29.22 0.05
CA GLN A 126 3.24 -29.37 0.74
C GLN A 126 3.61 -28.09 1.50
N TYR A 127 3.42 -26.92 0.90
CA TYR A 127 3.82 -25.64 1.49
C TYR A 127 2.69 -24.86 2.18
N GLY A 128 1.51 -25.49 2.38
CA GLY A 128 0.38 -24.85 3.06
C GLY A 128 -0.26 -23.69 2.28
N LEU A 129 -0.16 -23.73 0.94
CA LEU A 129 -0.70 -22.73 0.01
C LEU A 129 -1.76 -23.37 -0.90
N PRO A 130 -2.87 -23.91 -0.35
CA PRO A 130 -3.82 -24.70 -1.13
C PRO A 130 -4.37 -23.92 -2.32
N LEU A 131 -4.34 -24.57 -3.51
CA LEU A 131 -4.84 -24.03 -4.78
C LEU A 131 -5.66 -25.11 -5.49
N ASP A 132 -6.74 -24.71 -6.15
CA ASP A 132 -7.47 -25.53 -7.11
C ASP A 132 -7.02 -25.14 -8.53
N PRO A 133 -6.29 -26.01 -9.25
CA PRO A 133 -5.76 -25.73 -10.58
C PRO A 133 -6.82 -25.36 -11.62
N THR A 134 -8.08 -25.82 -11.41
CA THR A 134 -9.17 -25.67 -12.39
C THR A 134 -9.94 -24.37 -12.25
N ARG A 135 -9.79 -23.64 -11.14
CA ARG A 135 -10.48 -22.38 -10.91
C ARG A 135 -9.95 -21.25 -11.80
N TYR A 136 -10.86 -20.40 -12.26
CA TYR A 136 -10.50 -19.18 -13.00
C TYR A 136 -9.97 -18.10 -12.05
N VAL A 137 -8.91 -17.40 -12.45
CA VAL A 137 -8.23 -16.40 -11.63
C VAL A 137 -9.15 -15.25 -11.22
N HIS A 138 -10.10 -14.81 -12.06
CA HIS A 138 -11.07 -13.78 -11.69
C HIS A 138 -12.01 -14.17 -10.53
N THR A 139 -12.12 -15.46 -10.20
CA THR A 139 -12.93 -15.95 -9.06
C THR A 139 -12.16 -16.04 -7.75
N LEU A 140 -10.87 -15.75 -7.78
CA LEU A 140 -9.97 -15.91 -6.64
C LEU A 140 -9.85 -14.62 -5.83
N SER A 141 -9.73 -14.77 -4.51
CA SER A 141 -9.32 -13.70 -3.62
C SER A 141 -7.90 -13.22 -3.95
N VAL A 142 -7.54 -12.05 -3.44
CA VAL A 142 -6.21 -11.50 -3.64
C VAL A 142 -5.14 -12.39 -3.01
N GLY A 143 -5.40 -12.97 -1.83
CA GLY A 143 -4.52 -13.93 -1.19
C GLY A 143 -4.34 -15.23 -1.99
N GLU A 144 -5.40 -15.75 -2.61
CA GLU A 144 -5.30 -16.91 -3.51
C GLU A 144 -4.46 -16.59 -4.76
N ARG A 145 -4.59 -15.38 -5.31
CA ARG A 145 -3.77 -14.91 -6.45
C ARG A 145 -2.29 -14.83 -6.06
N GLN A 146 -1.97 -14.36 -4.84
CA GLN A 146 -0.60 -14.36 -4.32
C GLN A 146 -0.05 -15.79 -4.22
N ARG A 147 -0.84 -16.75 -3.78
CA ARG A 147 -0.45 -18.17 -3.72
C ARG A 147 -0.06 -18.71 -5.09
N ILE A 148 -0.73 -18.32 -6.18
CA ILE A 148 -0.38 -18.72 -7.55
C ILE A 148 1.05 -18.28 -7.89
N GLU A 149 1.39 -17.01 -7.60
CA GLU A 149 2.73 -16.48 -7.87
C GLU A 149 3.82 -17.24 -7.10
N VAL A 150 3.57 -17.53 -5.81
CA VAL A 150 4.50 -18.28 -4.97
C VAL A 150 4.64 -19.72 -5.47
N VAL A 151 3.53 -20.44 -5.68
CA VAL A 151 3.53 -21.84 -6.16
C VAL A 151 4.19 -21.95 -7.53
N ARG A 152 3.98 -20.97 -8.43
CA ARG A 152 4.67 -20.91 -9.73
C ARG A 152 6.18 -20.83 -9.57
N CYS A 153 6.69 -20.10 -8.58
CA CYS A 153 8.11 -20.06 -8.29
C CYS A 153 8.61 -21.38 -7.69
N LEU A 154 7.86 -21.97 -6.75
CA LEU A 154 8.22 -23.22 -6.07
C LEU A 154 8.31 -24.42 -7.03
N LEU A 155 7.43 -24.49 -8.03
CA LEU A 155 7.48 -25.52 -9.09
C LEU A 155 8.80 -25.51 -9.89
N GLN A 156 9.58 -24.43 -9.81
CA GLN A 156 10.86 -24.27 -10.50
C GLN A 156 12.07 -24.58 -9.61
N ASP A 157 11.86 -25.11 -8.40
CA ASP A 157 12.91 -25.46 -7.42
C ASP A 157 13.89 -24.31 -7.16
N PRO A 158 13.42 -23.19 -6.60
CA PRO A 158 14.26 -22.00 -6.43
C PRO A 158 15.31 -22.21 -5.34
N LYS A 159 16.52 -21.71 -5.58
CA LYS A 159 17.59 -21.57 -4.57
C LYS A 159 17.58 -20.17 -3.91
N LEU A 160 17.09 -19.17 -4.62
CA LEU A 160 16.85 -17.81 -4.14
C LEU A 160 15.44 -17.37 -4.57
N LEU A 161 14.62 -16.98 -3.62
CA LEU A 161 13.29 -16.44 -3.88
C LEU A 161 13.29 -14.94 -3.55
N ILE A 162 13.01 -14.11 -4.53
CA ILE A 162 12.85 -12.67 -4.36
C ILE A 162 11.36 -12.38 -4.17
N MET A 163 11.02 -11.71 -3.07
CA MET A 163 9.65 -11.33 -2.69
C MET A 163 9.56 -9.80 -2.62
N ASP A 164 8.86 -9.19 -3.57
CA ASP A 164 8.70 -7.73 -3.65
C ASP A 164 7.33 -7.32 -3.11
N GLU A 165 7.29 -6.81 -1.88
CA GLU A 165 6.09 -6.40 -1.11
C GLU A 165 4.96 -7.45 -1.10
N PRO A 166 5.23 -8.72 -0.73
CA PRO A 166 4.28 -9.80 -0.92
C PRO A 166 3.04 -9.74 0.00
N THR A 167 3.08 -8.93 1.05
CA THR A 167 2.01 -8.84 2.06
C THR A 167 1.15 -7.58 1.94
N SER A 168 1.38 -6.76 0.91
CA SER A 168 0.70 -5.46 0.75
C SER A 168 -0.82 -5.56 0.64
N VAL A 169 -1.33 -6.72 0.25
CA VAL A 169 -2.76 -6.97 -0.04
C VAL A 169 -3.33 -8.18 0.71
N LEU A 170 -2.58 -8.71 1.69
CA LEU A 170 -2.95 -9.88 2.48
C LEU A 170 -3.58 -9.47 3.82
N THR A 171 -4.49 -10.32 4.32
CA THR A 171 -4.96 -10.26 5.71
C THR A 171 -3.85 -10.65 6.68
N PRO A 172 -3.91 -10.25 7.96
CA PRO A 172 -2.96 -10.70 8.98
C PRO A 172 -2.82 -12.23 9.03
N GLN A 173 -3.91 -12.97 8.92
CA GLN A 173 -3.92 -14.44 8.93
C GLN A 173 -3.20 -15.03 7.71
N GLU A 174 -3.41 -14.43 6.52
CA GLU A 174 -2.70 -14.85 5.30
C GLU A 174 -1.21 -14.52 5.36
N VAL A 175 -0.83 -13.42 6.03
CA VAL A 175 0.57 -13.07 6.29
C VAL A 175 1.23 -14.13 7.17
N ASP A 176 0.57 -14.56 8.25
CA ASP A 176 1.09 -15.61 9.13
C ASP A 176 1.31 -16.94 8.40
N GLU A 177 0.39 -17.33 7.52
CA GLU A 177 0.53 -18.55 6.71
C GLU A 177 1.68 -18.42 5.70
N LEU A 178 1.82 -17.26 5.06
CA LEU A 178 2.96 -16.99 4.18
C LEU A 178 4.28 -17.06 4.95
N PHE A 179 4.36 -16.48 6.15
CA PHE A 179 5.57 -16.51 6.98
C PHE A 179 5.96 -17.92 7.41
N LYS A 180 5.00 -18.77 7.76
CA LYS A 180 5.25 -20.20 8.02
C LYS A 180 5.87 -20.88 6.82
N THR A 181 5.35 -20.59 5.62
CA THR A 181 5.89 -21.12 4.36
C THR A 181 7.32 -20.64 4.10
N LEU A 182 7.58 -19.32 4.27
CA LEU A 182 8.90 -18.75 4.03
C LEU A 182 9.96 -19.28 5.03
N ARG A 183 9.60 -19.42 6.32
CA ARG A 183 10.48 -20.05 7.31
C ARG A 183 10.81 -21.49 6.95
N ARG A 184 9.83 -22.27 6.54
CA ARG A 184 10.02 -23.65 6.08
C ARG A 184 10.98 -23.72 4.88
N LEU A 185 10.80 -22.86 3.88
CA LEU A 185 11.70 -22.79 2.71
C LEU A 185 13.14 -22.43 3.12
N SER A 186 13.28 -21.50 4.06
CA SER A 186 14.58 -21.12 4.64
C SER A 186 15.25 -22.29 5.34
N ASP A 187 14.50 -23.06 6.14
CA ASP A 187 14.99 -24.27 6.82
C ASP A 187 15.39 -25.37 5.82
N GLU A 188 14.74 -25.44 4.66
CA GLU A 188 15.08 -26.35 3.54
C GLU A 188 16.27 -25.82 2.71
N GLY A 189 16.84 -24.66 3.06
CA GLY A 189 18.06 -24.08 2.46
C GLY A 189 17.81 -23.12 1.30
N VAL A 190 16.57 -22.74 1.03
CA VAL A 190 16.22 -21.69 0.06
C VAL A 190 16.53 -20.33 0.68
N SER A 191 17.33 -19.50 -0.01
CA SER A 191 17.56 -18.12 0.41
C SER A 191 16.37 -17.25 -0.02
N ILE A 192 16.03 -16.24 0.77
CA ILE A 192 14.91 -15.35 0.46
C ILE A 192 15.39 -13.90 0.54
N LEU A 193 15.21 -13.15 -0.54
CA LEU A 193 15.36 -11.68 -0.54
C LEU A 193 13.99 -11.05 -0.38
N TYR A 194 13.72 -10.53 0.81
CA TYR A 194 12.43 -10.01 1.21
C TYR A 194 12.42 -8.48 1.18
N ILE A 195 11.54 -7.88 0.40
CA ILE A 195 11.40 -6.42 0.26
C ILE A 195 10.05 -6.04 0.82
N SER A 196 10.04 -5.24 1.87
CA SER A 196 8.83 -4.69 2.48
C SER A 196 9.14 -3.34 3.13
N HIS A 197 8.12 -2.51 3.26
CA HIS A 197 8.19 -1.28 4.04
C HIS A 197 7.56 -1.46 5.44
N LYS A 198 6.95 -2.63 5.72
CA LYS A 198 6.38 -2.99 7.02
C LYS A 198 7.47 -3.54 7.94
N LEU A 199 7.98 -2.67 8.80
CA LEU A 199 9.16 -2.96 9.62
C LEU A 199 8.91 -4.03 10.68
N GLN A 200 7.68 -4.19 11.16
CA GLN A 200 7.33 -5.27 12.06
C GLN A 200 7.46 -6.64 11.37
N GLU A 201 7.01 -6.77 10.11
CA GLU A 201 7.19 -8.00 9.32
C GLU A 201 8.66 -8.38 9.15
N ILE A 202 9.51 -7.37 8.89
CA ILE A 202 10.96 -7.55 8.78
C ILE A 202 11.55 -8.07 10.09
N LYS A 203 11.15 -7.47 11.22
CA LYS A 203 11.59 -7.88 12.55
C LYS A 203 11.21 -9.32 12.86
N ASP A 204 10.00 -9.73 12.50
CA ASP A 204 9.45 -11.04 12.84
C ASP A 204 9.95 -12.16 11.93
N LEU A 205 10.31 -11.83 10.67
CA LEU A 205 10.63 -12.83 9.64
C LEU A 205 12.12 -12.91 9.30
N CYS A 206 12.83 -11.78 9.21
CA CYS A 206 14.13 -11.71 8.57
C CYS A 206 15.30 -11.95 9.53
N HIS A 207 16.33 -12.63 9.05
CA HIS A 207 17.54 -12.91 9.82
C HIS A 207 18.53 -11.74 9.76
N PHE A 208 18.62 -11.07 8.61
CA PHE A 208 19.53 -9.96 8.37
C PHE A 208 18.87 -8.91 7.46
N ALA A 209 19.29 -7.66 7.57
CA ALA A 209 18.78 -6.59 6.74
C ALA A 209 19.91 -5.71 6.18
N THR A 210 19.78 -5.36 4.89
CA THR A 210 20.60 -4.33 4.24
C THR A 210 19.71 -3.10 3.99
N ILE A 211 20.17 -1.95 4.42
CA ILE A 211 19.43 -0.69 4.36
C ILE A 211 20.01 0.20 3.27
N MET A 212 19.17 0.56 2.31
CA MET A 212 19.53 1.43 1.18
C MET A 212 18.93 2.82 1.33
N ARG A 213 19.71 3.84 0.96
CA ARG A 213 19.25 5.22 0.87
C ARG A 213 19.96 5.93 -0.28
N MET A 214 19.21 6.63 -1.15
CA MET A 214 19.72 7.38 -2.30
C MET A 214 20.69 6.56 -3.20
N GLY A 215 20.40 5.27 -3.38
CA GLY A 215 21.19 4.38 -4.22
C GLY A 215 22.38 3.72 -3.54
N GLU A 216 22.66 3.98 -2.28
CA GLU A 216 23.79 3.43 -1.53
C GLU A 216 23.32 2.53 -0.38
N VAL A 217 24.15 1.57 0.02
CA VAL A 217 23.97 0.85 1.29
C VAL A 217 24.49 1.75 2.40
N VAL A 218 23.61 2.11 3.32
CA VAL A 218 23.93 3.03 4.43
C VAL A 218 24.13 2.29 5.74
N ASP A 219 23.50 1.13 5.91
CA ASP A 219 23.64 0.33 7.12
C ASP A 219 23.26 -1.13 6.87
N ASN A 220 23.56 -1.98 7.85
CA ASN A 220 23.14 -3.38 7.93
C ASN A 220 22.79 -3.69 9.39
N CYS A 221 21.75 -4.47 9.62
CA CYS A 221 21.34 -4.82 10.99
C CYS A 221 20.77 -6.25 11.08
N ILE A 222 20.63 -6.73 12.30
CA ILE A 222 19.88 -7.92 12.66
C ILE A 222 18.49 -7.45 13.12
N PRO A 223 17.42 -7.66 12.32
CA PRO A 223 16.12 -7.05 12.60
C PRO A 223 15.53 -7.42 13.97
N SER A 224 15.78 -8.64 14.47
CA SER A 224 15.30 -9.06 15.79
C SER A 224 15.91 -8.27 16.95
N GLU A 225 17.08 -7.66 16.76
CA GLU A 225 17.79 -6.85 17.76
C GLU A 225 17.38 -5.36 17.69
N GLU A 226 16.68 -4.96 16.61
CA GLU A 226 16.27 -3.59 16.36
C GLU A 226 14.77 -3.37 16.71
N SER A 227 14.41 -2.11 16.93
CA SER A 227 13.01 -1.69 16.94
C SER A 227 12.56 -1.26 15.54
N PRO A 228 11.26 -1.35 15.20
CA PRO A 228 10.75 -0.80 13.95
C PRO A 228 11.13 0.69 13.77
N ARG A 229 11.12 1.45 14.86
CA ARG A 229 11.54 2.86 14.86
C ARG A 229 13.02 3.04 14.51
N SER A 230 13.91 2.25 15.12
CA SER A 230 15.35 2.29 14.83
C SER A 230 15.62 1.98 13.36
N MET A 231 14.99 0.93 12.81
CA MET A 231 15.11 0.58 11.39
C MET A 231 14.60 1.71 10.48
N ALA A 232 13.49 2.35 10.83
CA ALA A 232 12.97 3.49 10.08
C ALA A 232 13.92 4.70 10.13
N GLU A 233 14.51 5.00 11.28
CA GLU A 233 15.51 6.08 11.44
C GLU A 233 16.77 5.81 10.60
N MET A 234 17.25 4.56 10.52
CA MET A 234 18.33 4.15 9.62
C MET A 234 17.96 4.37 8.14
N MET A 235 16.74 4.02 7.74
CA MET A 235 16.25 4.21 6.37
C MET A 235 16.16 5.69 5.98
N MET A 236 15.68 6.53 6.87
CA MET A 236 15.46 7.97 6.61
C MET A 236 16.72 8.82 6.84
N GLY A 237 17.61 8.38 7.72
CA GLY A 237 18.79 9.14 8.13
C GLY A 237 18.46 10.38 8.99
N ALA A 238 17.29 10.40 9.60
CA ALA A 238 16.83 11.44 10.51
C ALA A 238 15.98 10.81 11.63
N ASN A 239 15.93 11.46 12.79
CA ASN A 239 15.05 11.03 13.86
C ASN A 239 13.58 11.16 13.43
N LEU A 240 12.83 10.05 13.50
CA LEU A 240 11.39 10.06 13.29
C LEU A 240 10.71 10.81 14.43
N VAL A 241 10.01 11.86 14.10
CA VAL A 241 9.00 12.43 14.99
C VAL A 241 7.78 11.51 14.89
N SER A 242 7.50 10.75 15.96
CA SER A 242 6.25 9.97 16.03
C SER A 242 5.08 10.96 15.95
N PRO A 243 4.00 10.61 15.22
CA PRO A 243 2.80 11.44 15.22
C PRO A 243 2.33 11.64 16.67
N GLU A 244 2.24 12.89 17.10
CA GLU A 244 1.73 13.21 18.43
C GLU A 244 0.22 13.38 18.35
N LYS A 245 -0.55 12.48 18.97
CA LYS A 245 -1.96 12.75 19.25
C LYS A 245 -2.00 13.88 20.29
N THR A 246 -2.38 15.05 19.87
CA THR A 246 -2.72 16.14 20.79
C THR A 246 -3.85 15.70 21.71
N ASP A 247 -3.81 16.12 22.98
CA ASP A 247 -4.85 15.83 23.96
C ASP A 247 -6.25 15.97 23.36
N LYS A 248 -7.12 14.98 23.65
CA LYS A 248 -8.48 14.84 23.10
C LYS A 248 -9.26 16.16 23.27
N ALA A 249 -9.34 16.96 22.22
CA ALA A 249 -10.33 18.01 22.16
C ALA A 249 -11.73 17.36 22.36
N ASP A 250 -12.62 18.03 23.08
CA ASP A 250 -14.01 17.57 23.23
C ASP A 250 -14.59 17.28 21.84
N ARG A 251 -14.89 16.01 21.57
CA ARG A 251 -15.50 15.60 20.31
C ARG A 251 -16.84 16.32 20.18
N GLY A 252 -16.94 17.12 19.13
CA GLY A 252 -18.14 17.94 18.92
C GLY A 252 -19.30 17.14 18.32
N ALA A 253 -20.21 17.85 17.65
CA ALA A 253 -21.39 17.26 17.02
C ALA A 253 -21.00 16.42 15.77
N PRO A 254 -21.86 15.45 15.36
CA PRO A 254 -21.72 14.75 14.09
C PRO A 254 -21.64 15.75 12.93
N HIS A 255 -20.63 15.57 12.06
CA HIS A 255 -20.40 16.48 10.94
C HIS A 255 -20.49 15.78 9.58
N LEU A 256 -20.04 14.51 9.48
CA LEU A 256 -20.38 13.62 8.37
C LEU A 256 -21.32 12.54 8.89
N VAL A 257 -22.48 12.40 8.27
CA VAL A 257 -23.48 11.39 8.66
C VAL A 257 -23.97 10.66 7.43
N VAL A 258 -23.92 9.33 7.48
CA VAL A 258 -24.55 8.45 6.48
C VAL A 258 -25.60 7.58 7.18
N ARG A 259 -26.79 7.50 6.58
CA ARG A 259 -27.93 6.79 7.16
C ARG A 259 -28.54 5.83 6.16
N ASP A 260 -28.65 4.57 6.58
CA ASP A 260 -29.33 3.48 5.85
C ASP A 260 -29.00 3.45 4.34
N LEU A 261 -27.73 3.72 4.03
CA LEU A 261 -27.26 3.82 2.66
C LEU A 261 -27.16 2.44 2.05
N SER A 262 -27.98 2.19 1.02
CA SER A 262 -27.92 0.97 0.21
C SER A 262 -27.82 1.37 -1.26
N LEU A 263 -26.85 0.79 -1.96
CA LEU A 263 -26.58 1.11 -3.36
C LEU A 263 -26.05 -0.12 -4.09
N ALA A 264 -26.69 -0.48 -5.20
CA ALA A 264 -26.16 -1.47 -6.11
C ALA A 264 -24.93 -0.91 -6.84
N SER A 265 -23.87 -1.68 -6.92
CA SER A 265 -22.67 -1.27 -7.65
C SER A 265 -22.97 -1.11 -9.15
N SER A 266 -22.42 -0.09 -9.75
CA SER A 266 -22.46 0.11 -11.21
C SER A 266 -21.33 -0.61 -11.95
N HIS A 267 -20.36 -1.15 -11.22
CA HIS A 267 -19.19 -1.85 -11.77
C HIS A 267 -19.48 -3.34 -11.94
N GLN A 268 -18.96 -3.96 -13.02
CA GLN A 268 -19.20 -5.37 -13.35
C GLN A 268 -18.77 -6.36 -12.27
N HIS A 269 -17.77 -5.98 -11.44
CA HIS A 269 -17.24 -6.75 -10.31
C HIS A 269 -17.25 -5.95 -9.01
N GLY A 270 -18.11 -4.94 -8.92
CA GLY A 270 -18.23 -4.11 -7.73
C GLY A 270 -19.11 -4.76 -6.67
N VAL A 271 -19.07 -4.21 -5.47
CA VAL A 271 -19.80 -4.70 -4.29
C VAL A 271 -20.97 -3.78 -3.98
N ASP A 272 -22.14 -4.35 -3.78
CA ASP A 272 -23.33 -3.61 -3.36
C ASP A 272 -23.18 -3.13 -1.91
N LEU A 273 -23.40 -1.84 -1.67
CA LEU A 273 -23.46 -1.29 -0.31
C LEU A 273 -24.79 -1.66 0.34
N LYS A 274 -24.73 -2.17 1.58
CA LYS A 274 -25.88 -2.72 2.30
C LYS A 274 -26.06 -1.99 3.63
N LYS A 275 -27.08 -1.10 3.70
CA LYS A 275 -27.50 -0.40 4.93
C LYS A 275 -26.35 0.26 5.72
N ILE A 276 -25.42 0.90 5.01
CA ILE A 276 -24.30 1.60 5.64
C ILE A 276 -24.81 2.70 6.54
N ASN A 277 -24.37 2.69 7.78
CA ASN A 277 -24.57 3.74 8.77
C ASN A 277 -23.21 4.14 9.35
N LEU A 278 -22.87 5.42 9.25
CA LEU A 278 -21.66 5.96 9.86
C LEU A 278 -21.87 7.40 10.31
N GLU A 279 -21.12 7.78 11.33
CA GLU A 279 -21.12 9.12 11.88
C GLU A 279 -19.69 9.49 12.27
N VAL A 280 -19.18 10.61 11.74
CA VAL A 280 -17.90 11.19 12.12
C VAL A 280 -18.14 12.56 12.72
N ARG A 281 -17.59 12.79 13.90
CA ARG A 281 -17.78 14.03 14.67
C ARG A 281 -16.69 15.04 14.35
N THR A 282 -16.94 16.31 14.65
CA THR A 282 -15.89 17.33 14.61
C THR A 282 -14.78 16.98 15.60
N GLY A 283 -13.54 17.11 15.16
CA GLY A 283 -12.36 16.76 15.97
C GLY A 283 -12.11 15.25 16.12
N GLU A 284 -12.72 14.42 15.29
CA GLU A 284 -12.63 12.97 15.34
C GLU A 284 -12.03 12.40 14.06
N ILE A 285 -11.23 11.34 14.22
CA ILE A 285 -10.80 10.48 13.12
C ILE A 285 -11.49 9.13 13.25
N LEU A 286 -12.36 8.80 12.29
CA LEU A 286 -12.93 7.47 12.13
C LEU A 286 -12.13 6.69 11.08
N GLY A 287 -11.56 5.56 11.48
CA GLY A 287 -10.90 4.62 10.58
C GLY A 287 -11.86 3.54 10.08
N ILE A 288 -11.84 3.25 8.79
CA ILE A 288 -12.52 2.09 8.21
C ILE A 288 -11.47 1.15 7.66
N ALA A 289 -11.35 -0.02 8.29
CA ALA A 289 -10.52 -1.12 7.80
C ALA A 289 -11.30 -1.98 6.79
N GLY A 290 -10.60 -2.62 5.87
CA GLY A 290 -11.21 -3.59 4.94
C GLY A 290 -10.24 -4.03 3.86
N ILE A 291 -10.39 -5.27 3.39
CA ILE A 291 -9.62 -5.81 2.26
C ILE A 291 -10.15 -5.19 0.96
N ALA A 292 -9.28 -4.95 -0.02
CA ALA A 292 -9.67 -4.41 -1.32
C ALA A 292 -10.85 -5.19 -1.93
N GLY A 293 -11.79 -4.46 -2.54
CA GLY A 293 -12.96 -5.07 -3.20
C GLY A 293 -14.12 -5.40 -2.26
N ASN A 294 -14.15 -4.86 -1.05
CA ASN A 294 -15.24 -5.06 -0.08
C ASN A 294 -16.24 -3.89 0.01
N GLY A 295 -16.21 -2.93 -0.94
CA GLY A 295 -17.14 -1.80 -1.00
C GLY A 295 -16.54 -0.46 -0.62
N GLN A 296 -15.21 -0.39 -0.35
CA GLN A 296 -14.51 0.86 -0.02
C GLN A 296 -14.63 1.90 -1.13
N LYS A 297 -14.41 1.45 -2.39
CA LYS A 297 -14.49 2.30 -3.57
C LYS A 297 -15.89 2.84 -3.76
N GLU A 298 -16.90 1.98 -3.70
CA GLU A 298 -18.31 2.35 -3.82
C GLU A 298 -18.74 3.34 -2.72
N LEU A 299 -18.31 3.11 -1.48
CA LEU A 299 -18.55 4.06 -0.39
C LEU A 299 -17.90 5.41 -0.67
N MET A 300 -16.66 5.41 -1.16
CA MET A 300 -15.91 6.61 -1.52
C MET A 300 -16.61 7.39 -2.64
N GLU A 301 -17.06 6.73 -3.72
CA GLU A 301 -17.79 7.34 -4.84
C GLU A 301 -19.12 7.95 -4.40
N VAL A 302 -19.81 7.32 -3.43
CA VAL A 302 -21.01 7.90 -2.83
C VAL A 302 -20.66 9.11 -1.97
N LEU A 303 -19.61 9.06 -1.16
CA LEU A 303 -19.22 10.18 -0.28
C LEU A 303 -18.68 11.37 -1.06
N SER A 304 -17.96 11.16 -2.16
CA SER A 304 -17.48 12.22 -3.04
C SER A 304 -18.61 12.87 -3.87
N GLY A 305 -19.69 12.12 -4.11
CA GLY A 305 -20.82 12.54 -4.96
C GLY A 305 -20.63 12.19 -6.43
N GLU A 306 -19.70 11.33 -6.76
CA GLU A 306 -19.55 10.72 -8.08
C GLU A 306 -20.69 9.75 -8.37
N MET A 307 -21.11 8.99 -7.33
CA MET A 307 -22.35 8.22 -7.34
C MET A 307 -23.41 8.90 -6.47
N LEU A 308 -24.60 9.13 -7.04
CA LEU A 308 -25.71 9.78 -6.36
C LEU A 308 -26.69 8.76 -5.80
N VAL A 309 -27.24 9.03 -4.62
CA VAL A 309 -28.23 8.16 -3.98
C VAL A 309 -29.64 8.73 -4.12
N LYS A 310 -30.67 7.88 -3.96
CA LYS A 310 -32.06 8.28 -4.15
C LYS A 310 -32.60 9.16 -3.02
N ASP A 311 -32.06 9.03 -1.81
CA ASP A 311 -32.46 9.84 -0.67
C ASP A 311 -31.44 10.96 -0.43
N GLN A 312 -31.95 12.23 -0.44
CA GLN A 312 -31.13 13.40 -0.17
C GLN A 312 -30.52 13.37 1.24
N ASN A 313 -31.24 12.78 2.21
CA ASN A 313 -30.81 12.72 3.61
C ASN A 313 -29.90 11.51 3.93
N ALA A 314 -29.67 10.61 2.97
CA ALA A 314 -28.78 9.47 3.17
C ALA A 314 -27.32 9.89 3.44
N VAL A 315 -26.91 11.07 2.94
CA VAL A 315 -25.60 11.66 3.23
C VAL A 315 -25.79 13.11 3.66
N VAL A 316 -25.25 13.48 4.82
CA VAL A 316 -25.31 14.82 5.38
C VAL A 316 -23.90 15.29 5.73
N ILE A 317 -23.52 16.50 5.30
CA ILE A 317 -22.25 17.14 5.62
C ILE A 317 -22.57 18.42 6.40
N GLY A 318 -22.10 18.49 7.66
CA GLY A 318 -22.55 19.52 8.58
C GLY A 318 -24.06 19.43 8.79
N ASN A 319 -24.77 20.44 8.34
CA ASN A 319 -26.25 20.48 8.38
C ASN A 319 -26.85 20.39 6.97
N VAL A 320 -26.07 20.09 5.94
CA VAL A 320 -26.52 20.11 4.54
C VAL A 320 -26.73 18.68 4.05
N PRO A 321 -27.96 18.27 3.73
CA PRO A 321 -28.24 17.01 3.05
C PRO A 321 -27.68 17.04 1.62
N VAL A 322 -26.87 16.07 1.24
CA VAL A 322 -26.14 16.05 -0.05
C VAL A 322 -26.29 14.76 -0.85
N GLY A 323 -27.15 13.83 -0.45
CA GLY A 323 -27.26 12.52 -1.08
C GLY A 323 -27.49 12.56 -2.60
N LYS A 324 -28.28 13.53 -3.11
CA LYS A 324 -28.52 13.75 -4.55
C LYS A 324 -27.61 14.79 -5.18
N SER A 325 -26.61 15.28 -4.44
CA SER A 325 -25.77 16.39 -4.87
C SER A 325 -24.42 15.86 -5.38
N GLY A 326 -23.97 16.40 -6.51
CA GLY A 326 -22.68 16.06 -7.08
C GLY A 326 -21.49 16.68 -6.31
N PRO A 327 -20.23 16.37 -6.73
CA PRO A 327 -19.01 16.73 -6.00
C PRO A 327 -18.89 18.23 -5.70
N GLY A 328 -19.25 19.10 -6.64
CA GLY A 328 -19.15 20.56 -6.45
C GLY A 328 -19.96 21.09 -5.28
N ILE A 329 -21.21 20.59 -5.09
CA ILE A 329 -22.07 21.00 -3.98
C ILE A 329 -21.54 20.45 -2.65
N ARG A 330 -20.97 19.25 -2.65
CA ARG A 330 -20.35 18.65 -1.45
C ARG A 330 -19.08 19.39 -1.03
N ARG A 331 -18.28 19.85 -1.99
CA ARG A 331 -17.15 20.75 -1.71
C ARG A 331 -17.62 22.08 -1.14
N ASP A 332 -18.70 22.66 -1.69
CA ASP A 332 -19.30 23.88 -1.15
C ASP A 332 -19.84 23.67 0.29
N ALA A 333 -20.23 22.45 0.66
CA ALA A 333 -20.60 22.06 2.02
C ALA A 333 -19.39 21.76 2.94
N GLY A 334 -18.17 21.91 2.45
CA GLY A 334 -16.92 21.74 3.23
C GLY A 334 -16.29 20.37 3.14
N LEU A 335 -16.58 19.56 2.11
CA LEU A 335 -15.92 18.26 1.89
C LEU A 335 -14.58 18.43 1.17
N GLY A 336 -13.50 17.99 1.81
CA GLY A 336 -12.23 17.64 1.20
C GLY A 336 -12.19 16.14 0.85
N PHE A 337 -11.50 15.78 -0.22
CA PHE A 337 -11.55 14.43 -0.76
C PHE A 337 -10.19 14.00 -1.33
N VAL A 338 -9.68 12.87 -0.88
CA VAL A 338 -8.43 12.27 -1.35
C VAL A 338 -8.68 10.83 -1.78
N PRO A 339 -8.72 10.54 -3.10
CA PRO A 339 -8.92 9.20 -3.61
C PRO A 339 -7.66 8.36 -3.51
N GLU A 340 -7.80 7.04 -3.65
CA GLU A 340 -6.71 6.08 -3.72
C GLU A 340 -5.84 6.30 -4.97
N GLU A 341 -6.49 6.49 -6.12
CA GLU A 341 -5.82 6.68 -7.40
C GLU A 341 -5.36 8.14 -7.56
N ARG A 342 -4.04 8.35 -7.50
CA ARG A 342 -3.43 9.68 -7.53
C ARG A 342 -3.53 10.37 -8.88
N LEU A 343 -3.15 9.65 -9.95
CA LEU A 343 -3.21 10.13 -11.33
C LEU A 343 -4.49 9.63 -11.99
N GLY A 344 -5.20 10.52 -12.67
CA GLY A 344 -6.49 10.22 -13.29
C GLY A 344 -7.69 10.56 -12.40
N HIS A 345 -7.60 10.31 -11.09
CA HIS A 345 -8.67 10.65 -10.14
C HIS A 345 -8.27 11.80 -9.19
N GLY A 346 -7.15 11.65 -8.46
CA GLY A 346 -6.66 12.67 -7.54
C GLY A 346 -6.08 13.90 -8.24
N ALA A 347 -5.40 13.72 -9.35
CA ALA A 347 -4.81 14.77 -10.17
C ALA A 347 -4.86 14.41 -11.66
N VAL A 348 -5.02 15.42 -12.50
CA VAL A 348 -4.93 15.27 -13.97
C VAL A 348 -3.46 15.19 -14.36
N PRO A 349 -3.00 14.06 -14.97
CA PRO A 349 -1.57 13.78 -15.15
C PRO A 349 -0.79 14.83 -15.93
N GLU A 350 -1.36 15.35 -17.03
CA GLU A 350 -0.70 16.26 -17.97
C GLU A 350 -0.83 17.73 -17.55
N MET A 351 -1.72 18.06 -16.62
CA MET A 351 -1.88 19.42 -16.10
C MET A 351 -0.77 19.76 -15.13
N SER A 352 -0.39 21.03 -15.12
CA SER A 352 0.55 21.60 -14.13
C SER A 352 -0.01 21.50 -12.70
N LEU A 353 0.85 21.64 -11.71
CA LEU A 353 0.42 21.62 -10.30
C LEU A 353 -0.53 22.77 -9.98
N TRP A 354 -0.29 23.98 -10.54
CA TRP A 354 -1.21 25.11 -10.29
C TRP A 354 -2.57 24.91 -10.95
N GLU A 355 -2.66 24.30 -12.14
CA GLU A 355 -3.94 23.94 -12.78
C GLU A 355 -4.68 22.89 -11.95
N ASN A 356 -3.97 21.86 -11.47
CA ASN A 356 -4.54 20.86 -10.56
C ASN A 356 -5.02 21.47 -9.25
N ALA A 357 -4.29 22.44 -8.68
CA ALA A 357 -4.72 23.17 -7.49
C ALA A 357 -6.00 24.01 -7.76
N PHE A 358 -6.04 24.67 -8.91
CA PHE A 358 -7.22 25.43 -9.34
C PHE A 358 -8.48 24.57 -9.45
N LEU A 359 -8.39 23.36 -10.03
CA LEU A 359 -9.55 22.49 -10.24
C LEU A 359 -10.35 22.22 -8.95
N SER A 360 -9.68 21.97 -7.84
CA SER A 360 -10.35 21.66 -6.56
C SER A 360 -10.64 22.88 -5.71
N ALA A 361 -9.86 23.97 -5.85
CA ALA A 361 -9.91 25.13 -4.96
C ALA A 361 -10.52 26.39 -5.60
N SER A 362 -11.02 26.31 -6.84
CA SER A 362 -11.47 27.47 -7.63
C SER A 362 -12.52 28.34 -6.92
N LYS A 363 -13.45 27.72 -6.19
CA LYS A 363 -14.48 28.44 -5.42
C LYS A 363 -14.01 28.78 -4.02
N THR A 364 -13.53 27.81 -3.27
CA THR A 364 -13.15 27.94 -1.85
C THR A 364 -12.05 28.98 -1.64
N MET A 365 -11.09 29.05 -2.56
CA MET A 365 -9.97 29.99 -2.52
C MET A 365 -10.21 31.25 -3.39
N ASN A 366 -11.44 31.42 -3.92
CA ASN A 366 -11.78 32.57 -4.78
C ASN A 366 -10.85 32.77 -5.99
N LEU A 367 -10.42 31.66 -6.61
CA LEU A 367 -9.50 31.67 -7.76
C LEU A 367 -10.20 31.96 -9.09
N MET A 368 -11.50 32.28 -9.05
CA MET A 368 -12.32 32.66 -10.20
C MET A 368 -13.10 33.94 -9.91
N SER A 369 -13.08 34.88 -10.85
CA SER A 369 -13.87 36.10 -10.75
C SER A 369 -14.53 36.42 -12.08
N LYS A 370 -15.85 36.63 -12.08
CA LYS A 370 -16.68 36.98 -13.29
C LYS A 370 -16.45 36.02 -14.48
N GLY A 371 -16.20 34.75 -14.20
CA GLY A 371 -15.93 33.73 -15.23
C GLY A 371 -14.48 33.67 -15.74
N PHE A 372 -13.60 34.48 -15.21
CA PHE A 372 -12.17 34.46 -15.54
C PHE A 372 -11.35 33.81 -14.43
N ILE A 373 -10.36 33.01 -14.82
CA ILE A 373 -9.41 32.36 -13.90
C ILE A 373 -8.41 33.40 -13.41
N ASN A 374 -8.21 33.48 -12.11
CA ASN A 374 -7.11 34.22 -11.50
C ASN A 374 -5.84 33.36 -11.52
N ILE A 375 -5.10 33.40 -12.62
CA ILE A 375 -3.88 32.57 -12.81
C ILE A 375 -2.86 32.88 -11.70
N ASN A 376 -2.59 34.15 -11.39
CA ASN A 376 -1.62 34.54 -10.36
C ASN A 376 -2.01 33.98 -8.99
N GLY A 377 -3.29 34.09 -8.60
CA GLY A 377 -3.77 33.52 -7.35
C GLY A 377 -3.71 32.00 -7.33
N SER A 378 -3.94 31.35 -8.47
CA SER A 378 -3.83 29.87 -8.59
C SER A 378 -2.39 29.39 -8.46
N VAL A 379 -1.46 30.11 -9.07
CA VAL A 379 0.00 29.85 -8.95
C VAL A 379 0.46 30.08 -7.50
N GLU A 380 0.07 31.18 -6.86
CA GLU A 380 0.38 31.47 -5.47
C GLU A 380 -0.16 30.39 -4.53
N TYR A 381 -1.42 29.98 -4.73
CA TYR A 381 -2.01 28.89 -3.95
C TYR A 381 -1.23 27.57 -4.10
N ALA A 382 -0.87 27.18 -5.34
CA ALA A 382 -0.07 26.00 -5.58
C ALA A 382 1.35 26.08 -4.96
N GLN A 383 1.97 27.28 -4.98
CA GLN A 383 3.25 27.52 -4.31
C GLN A 383 3.15 27.34 -2.79
N ASN A 384 2.04 27.81 -2.17
CA ASN A 384 1.79 27.61 -0.76
C ASN A 384 1.64 26.11 -0.43
N VAL A 385 0.88 25.35 -1.27
CA VAL A 385 0.80 23.88 -1.13
C VAL A 385 2.17 23.23 -1.19
N VAL A 386 2.98 23.58 -2.18
CA VAL A 386 4.34 23.04 -2.36
C VAL A 386 5.23 23.34 -1.16
N SER A 387 5.15 24.57 -0.65
CA SER A 387 5.98 25.02 0.49
C SER A 387 5.56 24.35 1.80
N GLU A 388 4.26 24.42 2.17
CA GLU A 388 3.78 23.92 3.46
C GLU A 388 3.83 22.40 3.56
N PHE A 389 3.60 21.70 2.43
CA PHE A 389 3.64 20.24 2.38
C PHE A 389 4.99 19.69 1.94
N SER A 390 6.01 20.51 1.84
CA SER A 390 7.38 20.11 1.48
C SER A 390 7.41 19.21 0.23
N VAL A 391 6.67 19.62 -0.82
CA VAL A 391 6.59 18.89 -2.09
C VAL A 391 7.86 19.16 -2.89
N LYS A 392 8.61 18.11 -3.21
CA LYS A 392 9.83 18.25 -4.04
C LYS A 392 9.43 18.34 -5.52
N THR A 393 9.48 19.56 -6.05
CA THR A 393 9.25 19.89 -7.46
C THR A 393 10.13 21.08 -7.88
N PRO A 394 10.59 21.14 -9.16
CA PRO A 394 11.32 22.32 -9.64
C PRO A 394 10.45 23.58 -9.70
N SER A 395 9.16 23.45 -10.05
CA SER A 395 8.18 24.54 -10.05
C SER A 395 6.75 24.01 -10.11
N VAL A 396 5.77 24.88 -9.84
CA VAL A 396 4.34 24.56 -9.95
C VAL A 396 3.82 24.50 -11.40
N GLU A 397 4.65 24.83 -12.37
CA GLU A 397 4.38 24.70 -13.81
C GLU A 397 4.59 23.26 -14.32
N HIS A 398 5.23 22.39 -13.52
CA HIS A 398 5.47 21.01 -13.91
C HIS A 398 4.18 20.20 -13.84
N ALA A 399 4.04 19.27 -14.78
CA ALA A 399 2.90 18.35 -14.85
C ALA A 399 2.86 17.42 -13.62
N ALA A 400 1.66 17.05 -13.16
CA ALA A 400 1.48 16.20 -12.00
C ALA A 400 2.15 14.82 -12.13
N ASN A 401 2.17 14.24 -13.35
CA ASN A 401 2.83 12.96 -13.64
C ASN A 401 4.36 13.00 -13.55
N SER A 402 4.98 14.18 -13.44
CA SER A 402 6.43 14.32 -13.26
C SER A 402 6.88 14.14 -11.81
N LEU A 403 5.95 14.12 -10.85
CA LEU A 403 6.25 13.96 -9.43
C LEU A 403 6.38 12.47 -9.06
N SER A 404 7.23 12.19 -8.06
CA SER A 404 7.20 10.88 -7.40
C SER A 404 5.89 10.69 -6.65
N GLY A 405 5.48 9.41 -6.45
CA GLY A 405 4.22 9.07 -5.79
C GLY A 405 4.02 9.78 -4.43
N GLY A 406 5.07 9.81 -3.59
CA GLY A 406 5.01 10.50 -2.29
C GLY A 406 4.86 12.02 -2.42
N ASN A 407 5.55 12.66 -3.36
CA ASN A 407 5.41 14.11 -3.59
C ASN A 407 4.04 14.46 -4.19
N LEU A 408 3.52 13.64 -5.09
CA LEU A 408 2.17 13.83 -5.64
C LEU A 408 1.11 13.67 -4.54
N GLN A 409 1.26 12.68 -3.66
CA GLN A 409 0.36 12.47 -2.54
C GLN A 409 0.36 13.66 -1.57
N LYS A 410 1.53 14.15 -1.19
CA LYS A 410 1.67 15.37 -0.38
C LYS A 410 1.00 16.58 -1.04
N PHE A 411 1.15 16.73 -2.35
CA PHE A 411 0.50 17.80 -3.10
C PHE A 411 -1.03 17.68 -3.07
N ILE A 412 -1.58 16.47 -3.31
CA ILE A 412 -3.03 16.22 -3.27
C ILE A 412 -3.58 16.50 -1.86
N PHE A 413 -2.92 16.00 -0.81
CA PHE A 413 -3.31 16.29 0.58
C PHE A 413 -3.24 17.78 0.90
N GLY A 414 -2.12 18.42 0.58
CA GLY A 414 -1.93 19.85 0.84
C GLY A 414 -2.98 20.71 0.17
N ARG A 415 -3.29 20.40 -1.08
CA ARG A 415 -4.34 21.07 -1.84
C ARG A 415 -5.73 20.97 -1.19
N GLU A 416 -6.06 19.83 -0.59
CA GLU A 416 -7.34 19.63 0.09
C GLU A 416 -7.32 20.26 1.50
N ILE A 417 -6.25 20.06 2.27
CA ILE A 417 -6.16 20.54 3.68
C ILE A 417 -6.09 22.06 3.78
N LEU A 418 -5.38 22.74 2.87
CA LEU A 418 -5.25 24.20 2.90
C LEU A 418 -6.57 24.94 2.57
N GLN A 419 -7.56 24.22 2.07
CA GLN A 419 -8.92 24.76 1.92
C GLN A 419 -9.69 24.78 3.26
N SER A 420 -9.09 24.28 4.35
CA SER A 420 -9.72 24.16 5.68
C SER A 420 -11.07 23.43 5.65
N PRO A 421 -11.11 22.19 5.14
CA PRO A 421 -12.36 21.45 5.01
C PRO A 421 -12.95 21.15 6.39
N GLY A 422 -14.29 21.19 6.50
CA GLY A 422 -15.00 20.73 7.70
C GLY A 422 -15.03 19.21 7.81
N VAL A 423 -14.95 18.52 6.67
CA VAL A 423 -14.84 17.06 6.55
C VAL A 423 -13.75 16.73 5.55
N ILE A 424 -12.89 15.77 5.85
CA ILE A 424 -12.02 15.14 4.86
C ILE A 424 -12.28 13.64 4.81
N VAL A 425 -12.37 13.10 3.60
CA VAL A 425 -12.43 11.65 3.34
C VAL A 425 -11.22 11.25 2.55
N ALA A 426 -10.42 10.34 3.08
CA ALA A 426 -9.18 9.86 2.48
C ALA A 426 -9.21 8.33 2.33
N LEU A 427 -8.99 7.84 1.10
CA LEU A 427 -8.88 6.43 0.79
C LEU A 427 -7.42 6.08 0.55
N GLN A 428 -6.88 5.11 1.32
CA GLN A 428 -5.50 4.63 1.23
C GLN A 428 -4.46 5.78 1.28
N PRO A 429 -4.51 6.66 2.29
CA PRO A 429 -3.77 7.92 2.27
C PRO A 429 -2.26 7.75 2.16
N THR A 430 -1.69 6.69 2.72
CA THR A 430 -0.23 6.45 2.71
C THR A 430 0.19 5.32 1.77
N TRP A 431 -0.73 4.71 1.02
CA TRP A 431 -0.41 3.59 0.15
C TRP A 431 0.64 3.95 -0.91
N GLY A 432 1.73 3.15 -0.98
CA GLY A 432 2.80 3.30 -1.97
C GLY A 432 3.55 4.64 -1.88
N VAL A 433 3.62 5.25 -0.69
CA VAL A 433 4.53 6.38 -0.40
C VAL A 433 5.66 5.93 0.51
N ASP A 434 6.73 6.71 0.58
CA ASP A 434 7.83 6.46 1.51
C ASP A 434 7.43 6.75 2.98
N ALA A 435 8.16 6.16 3.93
CA ALA A 435 7.85 6.26 5.36
C ALA A 435 7.80 7.71 5.86
N GLY A 436 8.68 8.58 5.36
CA GLY A 436 8.69 10.01 5.73
C GLY A 436 7.44 10.74 5.22
N SER A 437 7.04 10.47 3.99
CA SER A 437 5.79 11.01 3.42
C SER A 437 4.56 10.46 4.16
N ALA A 438 4.56 9.17 4.53
CA ALA A 438 3.49 8.54 5.30
C ALA A 438 3.34 9.18 6.68
N ALA A 439 4.43 9.34 7.44
CA ALA A 439 4.44 10.00 8.75
C ALA A 439 3.92 11.44 8.65
N PHE A 440 4.35 12.18 7.62
CA PHE A 440 3.89 13.55 7.39
C PHE A 440 2.39 13.62 7.10
N ILE A 441 1.85 12.71 6.27
CA ILE A 441 0.43 12.66 5.94
C ILE A 441 -0.39 12.30 7.18
N ARG A 442 0.03 11.31 7.97
CA ARG A 442 -0.62 10.92 9.24
C ARG A 442 -0.67 12.09 10.21
N GLN A 443 0.44 12.80 10.41
CA GLN A 443 0.47 14.00 11.26
C GLN A 443 -0.48 15.09 10.72
N SER A 444 -0.52 15.30 9.40
CA SER A 444 -1.42 16.29 8.81
C SER A 444 -2.91 15.97 9.04
N LEU A 445 -3.30 14.69 9.06
CA LEU A 445 -4.66 14.25 9.40
C LEU A 445 -4.98 14.49 10.88
N LEU A 446 -4.04 14.18 11.79
CA LEU A 446 -4.16 14.46 13.23
C LEU A 446 -4.30 15.96 13.50
N ASP A 447 -3.47 16.78 12.88
CA ASP A 447 -3.50 18.24 13.02
C ASP A 447 -4.80 18.83 12.49
N LEU A 448 -5.34 18.26 11.39
CA LEU A 448 -6.62 18.68 10.83
C LEU A 448 -7.78 18.35 11.77
N ALA A 449 -7.80 17.15 12.36
CA ALA A 449 -8.77 16.76 13.37
C ALA A 449 -8.65 17.63 14.63
N ALA A 450 -7.45 17.91 15.11
CA ALA A 450 -7.20 18.80 16.24
C ALA A 450 -7.74 20.23 15.99
N LYS A 451 -7.79 20.68 14.73
CA LYS A 451 -8.40 21.95 14.31
C LYS A 451 -9.93 21.89 14.21
N GLY A 452 -10.54 20.74 14.50
CA GLY A 452 -11.98 20.52 14.56
C GLY A 452 -12.62 19.92 13.32
N ALA A 453 -11.86 19.52 12.31
CA ALA A 453 -12.42 18.80 11.16
C ALA A 453 -12.85 17.38 11.53
N ALA A 454 -13.89 16.87 10.87
CA ALA A 454 -14.24 15.45 10.89
C ALA A 454 -13.39 14.70 9.83
N VAL A 455 -12.68 13.67 10.24
CA VAL A 455 -11.75 12.94 9.36
C VAL A 455 -12.22 11.50 9.21
N LEU A 456 -12.43 11.06 7.97
CA LEU A 456 -12.68 9.66 7.64
C LEU A 456 -11.51 9.10 6.86
N VAL A 457 -10.85 8.09 7.42
CA VAL A 457 -9.74 7.36 6.79
C VAL A 457 -10.20 5.96 6.45
N ILE A 458 -10.10 5.57 5.19
CA ILE A 458 -10.37 4.20 4.73
C ILE A 458 -9.06 3.60 4.29
N SER A 459 -8.61 2.54 4.96
CA SER A 459 -7.31 1.92 4.69
C SER A 459 -7.33 0.40 4.89
N GLN A 460 -6.46 -0.29 4.16
CA GLN A 460 -6.13 -1.70 4.39
C GLN A 460 -5.00 -1.84 5.42
N ASP A 461 -4.24 -0.78 5.63
CA ASP A 461 -3.12 -0.75 6.56
C ASP A 461 -3.64 -0.52 7.98
N LEU A 462 -3.65 -1.62 8.78
CA LEU A 462 -4.12 -1.57 10.16
C LEU A 462 -3.18 -0.75 11.04
N GLU A 463 -1.86 -0.78 10.79
CA GLU A 463 -0.89 0.00 11.56
C GLU A 463 -1.19 1.50 11.41
N GLU A 464 -1.44 1.96 10.17
CA GLU A 464 -1.88 3.32 9.89
C GLU A 464 -3.16 3.69 10.66
N LEU A 465 -4.18 2.81 10.61
CA LEU A 465 -5.46 3.08 11.24
C LEU A 465 -5.37 3.13 12.77
N PHE A 466 -4.63 2.21 13.40
CA PHE A 466 -4.41 2.22 14.85
C PHE A 466 -3.64 3.46 15.31
N GLU A 467 -2.73 3.97 14.46
CA GLU A 467 -1.92 5.14 14.79
C GLU A 467 -2.74 6.43 14.78
N VAL A 468 -3.67 6.59 13.83
CA VAL A 468 -4.38 7.87 13.64
C VAL A 468 -5.81 7.88 14.16
N SER A 469 -6.51 6.73 14.20
CA SER A 469 -7.95 6.70 14.47
C SER A 469 -8.30 6.83 15.94
N ASP A 470 -9.43 7.45 16.22
CA ASP A 470 -10.10 7.46 17.52
C ASP A 470 -11.05 6.28 17.65
N ARG A 471 -11.84 6.03 16.60
CA ARG A 471 -12.71 4.87 16.46
C ARG A 471 -12.42 4.14 15.17
N MET A 472 -12.68 2.84 15.17
CA MET A 472 -12.49 1.97 14.01
C MET A 472 -13.78 1.21 13.67
N SER A 473 -13.99 0.99 12.40
CA SER A 473 -15.04 0.15 11.82
C SER A 473 -14.42 -0.71 10.73
N VAL A 474 -15.10 -1.77 10.32
CA VAL A 474 -14.64 -2.66 9.25
C VAL A 474 -15.70 -2.74 8.16
N ILE A 475 -15.28 -2.62 6.90
CA ILE A 475 -16.15 -2.87 5.75
C ILE A 475 -15.82 -4.24 5.14
N CYS A 476 -16.83 -5.09 5.04
CA CYS A 476 -16.73 -6.41 4.45
C CYS A 476 -18.01 -6.72 3.66
N GLU A 477 -17.87 -7.18 2.42
CA GLU A 477 -19.00 -7.51 1.51
C GLU A 477 -20.08 -6.41 1.42
N GLY A 478 -19.67 -5.16 1.48
CA GLY A 478 -20.56 -3.99 1.41
C GLY A 478 -21.34 -3.69 2.69
N GLU A 479 -21.01 -4.35 3.79
CA GLU A 479 -21.56 -4.09 5.12
C GLU A 479 -20.51 -3.41 6.01
N LEU A 480 -20.95 -2.48 6.86
CA LEU A 480 -20.07 -1.77 7.80
C LEU A 480 -20.35 -2.23 9.22
N SER A 481 -19.31 -2.65 9.95
CA SER A 481 -19.43 -3.01 11.36
C SER A 481 -19.74 -1.78 12.22
N ALA A 482 -20.30 -1.98 13.41
CA ALA A 482 -20.42 -0.91 14.39
C ALA A 482 -19.05 -0.33 14.78
N PRO A 483 -18.88 1.00 14.86
CA PRO A 483 -17.63 1.61 15.23
C PRO A 483 -17.29 1.35 16.70
N ARG A 484 -16.04 0.95 16.99
CA ARG A 484 -15.48 0.71 18.32
C ARG A 484 -14.34 1.69 18.61
N GLN A 485 -14.01 1.94 19.87
CA GLN A 485 -12.84 2.74 20.23
C GLN A 485 -11.58 2.02 19.73
N ALA A 486 -10.67 2.75 19.06
CA ALA A 486 -9.46 2.13 18.53
C ALA A 486 -8.58 1.50 19.61
N GLU A 487 -8.57 2.09 20.80
CA GLU A 487 -7.83 1.59 21.99
C GLU A 487 -8.38 0.25 22.52
N GLU A 488 -9.63 -0.10 22.21
CA GLU A 488 -10.31 -1.34 22.63
C GLU A 488 -10.22 -2.45 21.58
N CYS A 489 -9.67 -2.17 20.39
CA CYS A 489 -9.55 -3.12 19.29
C CYS A 489 -8.17 -3.77 19.27
N THR A 490 -8.11 -5.05 18.92
CA THR A 490 -6.86 -5.73 18.57
C THR A 490 -6.72 -5.94 17.07
N VAL A 491 -5.48 -6.14 16.61
CA VAL A 491 -5.19 -6.42 15.18
C VAL A 491 -5.89 -7.70 14.73
N GLU A 492 -5.92 -8.72 15.62
CA GLU A 492 -6.55 -10.02 15.37
C GLU A 492 -8.07 -9.87 15.20
N GLU A 493 -8.73 -9.11 16.09
CA GLU A 493 -10.18 -8.87 16.00
C GLU A 493 -10.57 -8.14 14.73
N ILE A 494 -9.84 -7.06 14.39
CA ILE A 494 -10.07 -6.31 13.15
C ILE A 494 -9.79 -7.20 11.94
N GLY A 495 -8.72 -8.01 11.97
CA GLY A 495 -8.38 -8.95 10.92
C GLY A 495 -9.47 -10.01 10.67
N LEU A 496 -10.07 -10.56 11.73
CA LEU A 496 -11.20 -11.50 11.64
C LEU A 496 -12.43 -10.84 11.01
N LEU A 497 -12.76 -9.61 11.43
CA LEU A 497 -13.87 -8.84 10.82
C LEU A 497 -13.61 -8.55 9.34
N MET A 498 -12.38 -8.21 8.96
CA MET A 498 -11.99 -8.00 7.57
C MET A 498 -12.14 -9.25 6.71
N ALA A 499 -11.94 -10.44 7.31
CA ALA A 499 -12.12 -11.74 6.67
C ALA A 499 -13.60 -12.22 6.64
N GLY A 500 -14.54 -11.45 7.19
CA GLY A 500 -15.96 -11.81 7.26
C GLY A 500 -16.32 -12.81 8.36
N LEU A 501 -15.41 -13.11 9.28
CA LEU A 501 -15.57 -14.09 10.35
C LEU A 501 -16.17 -13.47 11.63
N SER A 502 -17.30 -12.77 11.51
CA SER A 502 -17.94 -12.06 12.63
C SER A 502 -18.58 -12.94 13.70
N HIS A 503 -18.74 -14.26 13.48
CA HIS A 503 -19.37 -15.18 14.43
C HIS A 503 -18.43 -15.62 15.57
N ASP A 504 -17.11 -15.67 15.33
CA ASP A 504 -16.16 -16.18 16.31
C ASP A 504 -15.88 -15.17 17.48
N ILE A 505 -16.17 -13.88 17.26
CA ILE A 505 -15.98 -12.86 18.31
C ILE A 505 -17.00 -12.98 19.45
N LYS A 506 -18.24 -13.48 19.16
CA LYS A 506 -19.28 -13.64 20.19
C LYS A 506 -19.11 -14.87 21.09
N GLU A 507 -18.37 -15.88 20.64
CA GLU A 507 -18.12 -17.08 21.46
C GLU A 507 -16.93 -16.92 22.43
N GLY A 508 -15.98 -16.00 22.14
CA GLY A 508 -14.87 -15.69 23.04
C GLY A 508 -15.29 -14.95 24.32
N GLU A 509 -16.32 -14.10 24.26
CA GLU A 509 -16.81 -13.35 25.43
C GLU A 509 -17.63 -14.22 26.42
N THR A 510 -18.17 -15.37 25.99
CA THR A 510 -18.93 -16.29 26.84
C THR A 510 -18.06 -17.36 27.52
N ALA A 511 -16.79 -17.47 27.17
CA ALA A 511 -15.87 -18.49 27.75
C ALA A 511 -15.05 -17.97 28.95
N HIS A 512 -15.15 -16.70 29.32
CA HIS A 512 -14.45 -16.08 30.44
C HIS A 512 -15.37 -15.33 31.42
N ALA A 513 -16.65 -15.73 31.53
CA ALA A 513 -17.56 -15.26 32.59
C ALA A 513 -17.85 -16.38 33.61
#